data_b9485892a000ac80d2887ce4fe18c503
#
_entry.id   b9485892a000ac80d2887ce4fe18c503
#
_cell.length_a   1.000
_cell.length_b   1.000
_cell.length_c   1.000
_cell.angle_alpha   90.00
_cell.angle_beta   90.00
_cell.angle_gamma   90.00
#
_symmetry.space_group_name_H-M   'P 1'
#
loop_
_entity.id
_entity.type
_entity.pdbx_description
1 polymer ?
#
loop_
_entity_poly.entity_id
_entity_poly.type
_entity_poly.pdbx_seq_one_letter_code
_entity_poly.pdbx_strand_id
1 'polypeptide(L)'
;MMLAAAVPDGFSGRLVDFGAGSGAAGLAVASRCKDSRVVLVEREPEMATFARMTLAHPGNSHLVERIALLEADVTLSGKARVFAGMPDAGFDFAIMNPPFNVAGDRASPHALRRSAHVMDDGLFESWLRSAAAVVKPRGGLAIIARPVSLGLILAALGARFGAAQVMPIHPRADQPAIRVILRAVRGSRAPLSLMPPLVLHGSGETFTERAIAITNGRTSLFDD
;
A
#
# COMPACT_ATOMS: atom_id res chain seq x y z
N MET A 1 7.08 5.52 2.37
CA MET A 1 6.47 6.86 2.57
C MET A 1 5.41 7.17 1.51
N MET A 2 5.67 7.06 0.21
CA MET A 2 4.71 7.42 -0.85
C MET A 2 3.38 6.66 -0.80
N LEU A 3 3.40 5.34 -0.50
CA LEU A 3 2.16 4.58 -0.31
C LEU A 3 1.33 5.13 0.87
N ALA A 4 1.98 5.46 1.97
CA ALA A 4 1.31 6.06 3.11
C ALA A 4 0.69 7.43 2.76
N ALA A 5 1.37 8.22 1.93
CA ALA A 5 0.86 9.52 1.47
C ALA A 5 -0.31 9.42 0.48
N ALA A 6 -0.63 8.22 -0.03
CA ALA A 6 -1.83 8.00 -0.84
C ALA A 6 -3.12 7.94 0.01
N VAL A 7 -3.00 7.80 1.33
CA VAL A 7 -4.11 7.93 2.27
C VAL A 7 -4.41 9.42 2.47
N PRO A 8 -5.67 9.87 2.45
CA PRO A 8 -6.03 11.29 2.62
C PRO A 8 -5.48 11.92 3.90
N ASP A 9 -5.24 13.23 3.87
CA ASP A 9 -4.90 13.98 5.07
C ASP A 9 -6.09 13.97 6.05
N GLY A 10 -5.78 13.86 7.34
CA GLY A 10 -6.83 13.77 8.37
C GLY A 10 -7.63 12.46 8.34
N PHE A 11 -7.18 11.43 7.63
CA PHE A 11 -7.85 10.14 7.62
C PHE A 11 -8.08 9.65 9.07
N SER A 12 -9.32 9.34 9.37
CA SER A 12 -9.76 8.72 10.63
C SER A 12 -10.46 7.40 10.30
N GLY A 13 -10.19 6.37 11.10
CA GLY A 13 -10.81 5.06 10.89
C GLY A 13 -9.81 3.92 10.91
N ARG A 14 -10.24 2.74 10.46
CA ARG A 14 -9.43 1.53 10.44
C ARG A 14 -8.80 1.33 9.07
N LEU A 15 -7.47 1.20 9.05
CA LEU A 15 -6.69 0.90 7.85
C LEU A 15 -6.07 -0.48 7.96
N VAL A 16 -6.01 -1.20 6.84
CA VAL A 16 -5.24 -2.44 6.72
C VAL A 16 -4.08 -2.25 5.74
N ASP A 17 -2.88 -2.69 6.15
CA ASP A 17 -1.66 -2.73 5.33
C ASP A 17 -1.40 -4.18 4.93
N PHE A 18 -1.68 -4.54 3.67
CA PHE A 18 -1.53 -5.88 3.14
C PHE A 18 -0.09 -6.16 2.70
N GLY A 19 0.50 -7.23 3.25
CA GLY A 19 1.90 -7.56 3.04
C GLY A 19 2.80 -6.49 3.65
N ALA A 20 2.53 -6.14 4.90
CA ALA A 20 3.12 -4.99 5.58
C ALA A 20 4.66 -5.05 5.70
N GLY A 21 5.27 -6.24 5.55
CA GLY A 21 6.69 -6.43 5.75
C GLY A 21 7.11 -6.01 7.16
N SER A 22 8.08 -5.11 7.27
CA SER A 22 8.50 -4.52 8.54
C SER A 22 7.53 -3.47 9.12
N GLY A 23 6.39 -3.20 8.46
CA GLY A 23 5.36 -2.27 8.91
C GLY A 23 5.56 -0.81 8.51
N ALA A 24 6.55 -0.49 7.67
CA ALA A 24 6.95 0.89 7.39
C ALA A 24 5.80 1.77 6.83
N ALA A 25 4.95 1.24 5.92
CA ALA A 25 3.87 2.02 5.33
C ALA A 25 2.74 2.27 6.33
N GLY A 26 2.31 1.22 7.03
CA GLY A 26 1.27 1.33 8.07
C GLY A 26 1.67 2.26 9.21
N LEU A 27 2.93 2.18 9.71
CA LEU A 27 3.43 3.10 10.74
C LEU A 27 3.44 4.54 10.24
N ALA A 28 3.83 4.77 8.99
CA ALA A 28 3.84 6.11 8.40
C ALA A 28 2.42 6.70 8.32
N VAL A 29 1.39 5.88 8.01
CA VAL A 29 -0.01 6.32 8.09
C VAL A 29 -0.39 6.67 9.53
N ALA A 30 -0.12 5.78 10.49
CA ALA A 30 -0.46 6.00 11.89
C ALA A 30 0.22 7.24 12.47
N SER A 31 1.44 7.55 12.02
CA SER A 31 2.18 8.75 12.42
C SER A 31 1.53 10.03 11.86
N ARG A 32 1.12 10.04 10.59
CA ARG A 32 0.51 11.19 9.93
C ARG A 32 -0.96 11.39 10.31
N CYS A 33 -1.72 10.29 10.37
CA CYS A 33 -3.16 10.30 10.65
C CYS A 33 -3.42 9.84 12.09
N LYS A 34 -3.45 10.80 13.02
CA LYS A 34 -3.47 10.54 14.48
C LYS A 34 -4.71 9.79 14.94
N ASP A 35 -5.83 9.92 14.23
CA ASP A 35 -7.11 9.28 14.57
C ASP A 35 -7.31 7.94 13.83
N SER A 36 -6.28 7.46 13.10
CA SER A 36 -6.30 6.17 12.44
C SER A 36 -5.92 5.02 13.37
N ARG A 37 -6.49 3.84 13.11
CA ARG A 37 -6.06 2.55 13.66
C ARG A 37 -5.60 1.66 12.53
N VAL A 38 -4.40 1.11 12.63
CA VAL A 38 -3.76 0.36 11.56
C VAL A 38 -3.62 -1.11 11.94
N VAL A 39 -3.93 -1.98 10.99
CA VAL A 39 -3.69 -3.41 11.10
C VAL A 39 -2.66 -3.80 10.04
N LEU A 40 -1.49 -4.21 10.48
CA LEU A 40 -0.44 -4.77 9.63
C LEU A 40 -0.75 -6.25 9.40
N VAL A 41 -0.84 -6.68 8.15
CA VAL A 41 -1.04 -8.10 7.81
C VAL A 41 0.19 -8.60 7.08
N GLU A 42 0.89 -9.57 7.68
CA GLU A 42 2.11 -10.14 7.11
C GLU A 42 2.11 -11.66 7.33
N ARG A 43 2.40 -12.44 6.28
CA ARG A 43 2.40 -13.91 6.38
C ARG A 43 3.76 -14.51 6.66
N GLU A 44 4.84 -13.80 6.29
CA GLU A 44 6.20 -14.31 6.45
C GLU A 44 6.67 -14.09 7.91
N PRO A 45 6.94 -15.14 8.70
CA PRO A 45 7.24 -15.01 10.12
C PRO A 45 8.46 -14.13 10.42
N GLU A 46 9.45 -14.16 9.55
CA GLU A 46 10.64 -13.33 9.68
C GLU A 46 10.31 -11.84 9.50
N MET A 47 9.51 -11.49 8.50
CA MET A 47 9.06 -10.13 8.28
C MET A 47 8.13 -9.64 9.40
N ALA A 48 7.25 -10.52 9.90
CA ALA A 48 6.42 -10.23 11.07
C ALA A 48 7.27 -9.97 12.33
N THR A 49 8.40 -10.66 12.47
CA THR A 49 9.36 -10.40 13.54
C THR A 49 9.98 -9.01 13.41
N PHE A 50 10.37 -8.59 12.20
CA PHE A 50 10.84 -7.22 11.97
C PHE A 50 9.75 -6.18 12.24
N ALA A 51 8.50 -6.46 11.89
CA ALA A 51 7.39 -5.56 12.25
C ALA A 51 7.23 -5.40 13.77
N ARG A 52 7.33 -6.50 14.54
CA ARG A 52 7.31 -6.42 16.02
C ARG A 52 8.48 -5.60 16.57
N MET A 53 9.69 -5.81 16.04
CA MET A 53 10.86 -5.01 16.43
C MET A 53 10.67 -3.53 16.11
N THR A 54 10.10 -3.21 14.94
CA THR A 54 9.78 -1.85 14.56
C THR A 54 8.76 -1.23 15.52
N LEU A 55 7.69 -1.95 15.87
CA LEU A 55 6.69 -1.49 16.84
C LEU A 55 7.27 -1.31 18.24
N ALA A 56 8.16 -2.20 18.68
CA ALA A 56 8.80 -2.13 19.99
C ALA A 56 9.89 -1.04 20.09
N HIS A 57 10.29 -0.43 18.98
CA HIS A 57 11.31 0.62 19.00
C HIS A 57 10.82 1.83 19.80
N PRO A 58 11.62 2.37 20.76
CA PRO A 58 11.20 3.46 21.63
C PRO A 58 10.65 4.69 20.90
N GLY A 59 11.20 5.02 19.72
CA GLY A 59 10.70 6.12 18.89
C GLY A 59 9.27 5.94 18.36
N ASN A 60 8.74 4.70 18.38
CA ASN A 60 7.39 4.36 17.91
C ASN A 60 6.39 4.11 19.07
N SER A 61 6.80 4.29 20.33
CA SER A 61 5.96 4.00 21.49
C SER A 61 4.59 4.69 21.46
N HIS A 62 4.52 5.89 20.89
CA HIS A 62 3.30 6.68 20.74
C HIS A 62 2.31 6.14 19.69
N LEU A 63 2.71 5.12 18.91
CA LEU A 63 1.90 4.47 17.87
C LEU A 63 1.32 3.13 18.32
N VAL A 64 1.93 2.47 19.31
CA VAL A 64 1.68 1.04 19.65
C VAL A 64 0.21 0.76 19.93
N GLU A 65 -0.49 1.63 20.66
CA GLU A 65 -1.91 1.43 21.00
C GLU A 65 -2.86 1.50 19.79
N ARG A 66 -2.38 2.02 18.66
CA ARG A 66 -3.15 2.21 17.43
C ARG A 66 -2.78 1.25 16.30
N ILE A 67 -1.79 0.40 16.54
CA ILE A 67 -1.30 -0.53 15.51
C ILE A 67 -1.35 -1.96 16.02
N ALA A 68 -2.00 -2.85 15.27
CA ALA A 68 -1.99 -4.29 15.50
C ALA A 68 -1.25 -5.00 14.37
N LEU A 69 -0.60 -6.13 14.70
CA LEU A 69 0.01 -7.02 13.73
C LEU A 69 -0.76 -8.34 13.69
N LEU A 70 -1.15 -8.77 12.49
CA LEU A 70 -1.72 -10.07 12.20
C LEU A 70 -0.76 -10.89 11.34
N GLU A 71 -0.35 -12.05 11.84
CA GLU A 71 0.38 -13.03 11.03
C GLU A 71 -0.63 -13.85 10.23
N ALA A 72 -0.90 -13.42 9.00
CA ALA A 72 -1.91 -14.04 8.15
C ALA A 72 -1.58 -13.83 6.67
N ASP A 73 -2.08 -14.75 5.84
CA ASP A 73 -2.05 -14.60 4.39
C ASP A 73 -3.21 -13.73 3.93
N VAL A 74 -2.90 -12.64 3.22
CA VAL A 74 -3.88 -11.71 2.67
C VAL A 74 -4.80 -12.35 1.62
N THR A 75 -4.42 -13.50 1.05
CA THR A 75 -5.20 -14.24 0.05
C THR A 75 -6.27 -15.13 0.66
N LEU A 76 -6.31 -15.28 1.98
CA LEU A 76 -7.38 -16.01 2.68
C LEU A 76 -8.76 -15.49 2.30
N SER A 77 -9.74 -16.38 2.23
CA SER A 77 -11.12 -16.04 1.86
C SER A 77 -12.15 -16.60 2.84
N GLY A 78 -13.39 -16.06 2.81
CA GLY A 78 -14.50 -16.53 3.60
C GLY A 78 -14.19 -16.62 5.11
N LYS A 79 -14.62 -17.71 5.74
CA LYS A 79 -14.45 -17.91 7.20
C LYS A 79 -12.99 -17.91 7.65
N ALA A 80 -12.07 -18.46 6.85
CA ALA A 80 -10.64 -18.49 7.19
C ALA A 80 -10.06 -17.08 7.32
N ARG A 81 -10.43 -16.17 6.41
CA ARG A 81 -10.02 -14.76 6.47
C ARG A 81 -10.58 -14.06 7.71
N VAL A 82 -11.87 -14.26 7.99
CA VAL A 82 -12.53 -13.66 9.18
C VAL A 82 -11.88 -14.17 10.47
N PHE A 83 -11.63 -15.48 10.55
CA PHE A 83 -10.97 -16.09 11.70
C PHE A 83 -9.53 -15.56 11.91
N ALA A 84 -8.83 -15.27 10.83
CA ALA A 84 -7.51 -14.65 10.85
C ALA A 84 -7.52 -13.16 11.25
N GLY A 85 -8.67 -12.58 11.60
CA GLY A 85 -8.77 -11.20 12.07
C GLY A 85 -9.05 -10.16 10.98
N MET A 86 -9.39 -10.60 9.75
CA MET A 86 -9.75 -9.73 8.62
C MET A 86 -11.26 -9.84 8.30
N PRO A 87 -12.14 -9.19 9.07
CA PRO A 87 -13.58 -9.29 8.90
C PRO A 87 -14.08 -8.63 7.63
N ASP A 88 -15.28 -9.04 7.16
CA ASP A 88 -15.97 -8.38 6.05
C ASP A 88 -16.26 -6.92 6.39
N ALA A 89 -15.98 -6.02 5.44
CA ALA A 89 -16.21 -4.58 5.59
C ALA A 89 -15.70 -4.02 6.94
N GLY A 90 -14.57 -4.52 7.42
CA GLY A 90 -13.99 -4.14 8.72
C GLY A 90 -13.05 -2.95 8.67
N PHE A 91 -12.70 -2.46 7.47
CA PHE A 91 -11.71 -1.40 7.28
C PHE A 91 -12.26 -0.29 6.39
N ASP A 92 -11.83 0.93 6.69
CA ASP A 92 -12.19 2.12 5.91
C ASP A 92 -11.24 2.34 4.73
N PHE A 93 -10.01 1.82 4.85
CA PHE A 93 -8.98 1.93 3.82
C PHE A 93 -8.06 0.71 3.80
N ALA A 94 -7.59 0.32 2.63
CA ALA A 94 -6.52 -0.67 2.46
C ALA A 94 -5.35 -0.07 1.71
N ILE A 95 -4.13 -0.36 2.16
CA ILE A 95 -2.91 -0.05 1.41
C ILE A 95 -2.17 -1.35 1.10
N MET A 96 -1.42 -1.38 -0.01
CA MET A 96 -0.64 -2.54 -0.37
C MET A 96 0.56 -2.20 -1.26
N ASN A 97 1.66 -2.89 -1.00
CA ASN A 97 2.88 -2.89 -1.79
C ASN A 97 3.21 -4.32 -2.21
N PRO A 98 2.47 -4.90 -3.17
CA PRO A 98 2.66 -6.30 -3.55
C PRO A 98 4.09 -6.57 -4.03
N PRO A 99 4.62 -7.80 -3.88
CA PRO A 99 5.93 -8.16 -4.40
C PRO A 99 5.98 -8.01 -5.94
N PHE A 100 7.07 -7.43 -6.48
CA PHE A 100 7.14 -6.97 -7.87
C PHE A 100 8.06 -7.79 -8.79
N ASN A 101 8.51 -8.97 -8.41
CA ASN A 101 9.48 -9.66 -9.23
C ASN A 101 8.81 -10.37 -10.41
N VAL A 102 9.11 -9.92 -11.64
CA VAL A 102 8.84 -10.66 -12.87
C VAL A 102 9.81 -11.84 -12.94
N ALA A 103 9.35 -12.99 -13.41
CA ALA A 103 10.24 -14.11 -13.75
C ALA A 103 11.32 -13.62 -14.72
N GLY A 104 12.58 -13.51 -14.25
CA GLY A 104 13.69 -12.96 -15.05
C GLY A 104 14.52 -11.86 -14.38
N ASP A 105 14.03 -11.21 -13.33
CA ASP A 105 14.87 -10.29 -12.55
C ASP A 105 15.94 -11.09 -11.78
N ARG A 106 17.22 -10.67 -11.89
CA ARG A 106 18.36 -11.36 -11.26
C ARG A 106 18.10 -11.53 -9.77
N ALA A 107 18.09 -12.79 -9.33
CA ALA A 107 17.93 -13.15 -7.92
C ALA A 107 18.98 -12.43 -7.06
N SER A 108 18.52 -11.69 -6.05
CA SER A 108 19.42 -11.13 -5.03
C SER A 108 20.07 -12.26 -4.24
N PRO A 109 21.35 -12.11 -3.81
CA PRO A 109 22.07 -13.17 -3.09
C PRO A 109 21.48 -13.54 -1.73
N HIS A 110 20.51 -12.82 -1.20
CA HIS A 110 19.89 -13.11 0.08
C HIS A 110 18.62 -13.96 -0.04
N ALA A 111 18.54 -15.05 0.73
CA ALA A 111 17.43 -16.01 0.76
C ALA A 111 16.07 -15.32 1.04
N LEU A 112 16.06 -14.26 1.87
CA LEU A 112 14.89 -13.43 2.20
C LEU A 112 14.25 -12.74 1.00
N ARG A 113 15.03 -12.48 -0.06
CA ARG A 113 14.51 -11.88 -1.27
C ARG A 113 14.01 -12.94 -2.27
N ARG A 114 14.24 -14.22 -2.03
CA ARG A 114 13.76 -15.31 -2.90
C ARG A 114 12.28 -15.63 -2.68
N SER A 115 11.72 -15.40 -1.49
CA SER A 115 10.27 -15.55 -1.24
C SER A 115 9.44 -14.41 -1.85
N ALA A 116 10.08 -13.31 -2.25
CA ALA A 116 9.45 -12.23 -3.02
C ALA A 116 9.30 -12.55 -4.52
N HIS A 117 9.28 -13.85 -4.90
CA HIS A 117 9.45 -14.27 -6.28
C HIS A 117 8.16 -14.57 -7.00
N VAL A 118 8.16 -14.15 -8.24
CA VAL A 118 7.23 -14.50 -9.32
C VAL A 118 5.80 -14.09 -9.00
N MET A 119 5.44 -12.93 -9.51
CA MET A 119 4.03 -12.60 -9.63
C MET A 119 3.39 -13.63 -10.54
N ASP A 120 2.66 -14.57 -9.93
CA ASP A 120 1.61 -15.28 -10.60
C ASP A 120 0.58 -14.24 -11.08
N ASP A 121 0.13 -14.33 -12.33
CA ASP A 121 -0.87 -13.42 -12.91
C ASP A 121 -2.13 -13.31 -12.03
N GLY A 122 -2.39 -14.29 -11.16
CA GLY A 122 -3.45 -14.30 -10.16
C GLY A 122 -3.19 -13.50 -8.87
N LEU A 123 -1.98 -13.00 -8.61
CA LEU A 123 -1.67 -12.35 -7.33
C LEU A 123 -2.48 -11.06 -7.12
N PHE A 124 -2.48 -10.16 -8.09
CA PHE A 124 -3.27 -8.93 -8.01
C PHE A 124 -4.76 -9.21 -7.87
N GLU A 125 -5.28 -10.20 -8.62
CA GLU A 125 -6.68 -10.61 -8.53
C GLU A 125 -7.02 -11.10 -7.12
N SER A 126 -6.18 -11.95 -6.51
CA SER A 126 -6.42 -12.48 -5.18
C SER A 126 -6.34 -11.40 -4.09
N TRP A 127 -5.35 -10.51 -4.17
CA TRP A 127 -5.18 -9.41 -3.22
C TRP A 127 -6.32 -8.39 -3.32
N LEU A 128 -6.70 -8.00 -4.53
CA LEU A 128 -7.80 -7.05 -4.75
C LEU A 128 -9.16 -7.64 -4.40
N ARG A 129 -9.37 -8.94 -4.59
CA ARG A 129 -10.55 -9.63 -4.10
C ARG A 129 -10.62 -9.60 -2.56
N SER A 130 -9.52 -9.87 -1.88
CA SER A 130 -9.45 -9.76 -0.42
C SER A 130 -9.67 -8.32 0.05
N ALA A 131 -9.04 -7.33 -0.58
CA ALA A 131 -9.27 -5.93 -0.27
C ALA A 131 -10.74 -5.54 -0.43
N ALA A 132 -11.38 -5.97 -1.53
CA ALA A 132 -12.81 -5.73 -1.74
C ALA A 132 -13.71 -6.39 -0.70
N ALA A 133 -13.30 -7.50 -0.11
CA ALA A 133 -14.07 -8.14 0.96
C ALA A 133 -13.93 -7.39 2.30
N VAL A 134 -12.71 -6.93 2.65
CA VAL A 134 -12.44 -6.35 3.97
C VAL A 134 -12.68 -4.84 4.04
N VAL A 135 -12.56 -4.11 2.93
CA VAL A 135 -12.82 -2.66 2.89
C VAL A 135 -14.32 -2.42 2.86
N LYS A 136 -14.81 -1.43 3.58
CA LYS A 136 -16.23 -1.02 3.60
C LYS A 136 -16.70 -0.51 2.23
N PRO A 137 -18.00 -0.61 1.88
CA PRO A 137 -18.55 0.12 0.74
C PRO A 137 -18.16 1.60 0.82
N ARG A 138 -17.71 2.17 -0.28
CA ARG A 138 -17.15 3.54 -0.39
C ARG A 138 -15.80 3.75 0.30
N GLY A 139 -15.23 2.74 0.92
CA GLY A 139 -13.88 2.79 1.47
C GLY A 139 -12.80 2.84 0.39
N GLY A 140 -11.61 3.26 0.79
CA GLY A 140 -10.49 3.50 -0.12
C GLY A 140 -9.53 2.32 -0.26
N LEU A 141 -8.79 2.34 -1.35
CA LEU A 141 -7.69 1.43 -1.63
C LEU A 141 -6.52 2.25 -2.19
N ALA A 142 -5.28 1.96 -1.79
CA ALA A 142 -4.11 2.46 -2.47
C ALA A 142 -3.07 1.36 -2.72
N ILE A 143 -2.46 1.39 -3.90
CA ILE A 143 -1.45 0.42 -4.35
C ILE A 143 -0.25 1.18 -4.87
N ILE A 144 0.96 0.78 -4.46
CA ILE A 144 2.19 1.18 -5.13
C ILE A 144 2.69 0.02 -5.99
N ALA A 145 3.08 0.30 -7.24
CA ALA A 145 3.54 -0.73 -8.16
C ALA A 145 4.59 -0.21 -9.14
N ARG A 146 5.24 -1.13 -9.89
CA ARG A 146 5.99 -0.77 -11.11
C ARG A 146 5.01 -0.44 -12.24
N PRO A 147 5.34 0.48 -13.17
CA PRO A 147 4.47 0.83 -14.29
C PRO A 147 4.05 -0.38 -15.14
N VAL A 148 4.91 -1.39 -15.31
CA VAL A 148 4.64 -2.62 -16.06
C VAL A 148 3.44 -3.41 -15.48
N SER A 149 3.17 -3.29 -14.19
CA SER A 149 2.05 -3.98 -13.52
C SER A 149 0.71 -3.25 -13.65
N LEU A 150 0.69 -2.02 -14.19
CA LEU A 150 -0.51 -1.19 -14.20
C LEU A 150 -1.68 -1.85 -14.91
N GLY A 151 -1.44 -2.48 -16.06
CA GLY A 151 -2.48 -3.18 -16.82
C GLY A 151 -3.13 -4.31 -16.02
N LEU A 152 -2.33 -5.13 -15.33
CA LEU A 152 -2.82 -6.22 -14.47
C LEU A 152 -3.62 -5.69 -13.28
N ILE A 153 -3.16 -4.61 -12.66
CA ILE A 153 -3.88 -3.98 -11.54
C ILE A 153 -5.23 -3.44 -12.00
N LEU A 154 -5.28 -2.72 -13.11
CA LEU A 154 -6.52 -2.17 -13.65
C LEU A 154 -7.52 -3.27 -14.02
N ALA A 155 -7.05 -4.37 -14.63
CA ALA A 155 -7.89 -5.53 -14.91
C ALA A 155 -8.44 -6.17 -13.62
N ALA A 156 -7.60 -6.31 -12.60
CA ALA A 156 -7.95 -6.92 -11.31
C ALA A 156 -8.86 -6.03 -10.43
N LEU A 157 -8.89 -4.70 -10.63
CA LEU A 157 -9.90 -3.84 -9.99
C LEU A 157 -11.32 -4.29 -10.36
N GLY A 158 -11.54 -4.64 -11.63
CA GLY A 158 -12.81 -5.13 -12.15
C GLY A 158 -13.98 -4.22 -11.76
N ALA A 159 -15.12 -4.85 -11.41
CA ALA A 159 -16.29 -4.14 -10.92
C ALA A 159 -16.24 -3.84 -9.39
N ARG A 160 -15.16 -4.23 -8.70
CA ARG A 160 -15.04 -4.09 -7.23
C ARG A 160 -14.65 -2.68 -6.80
N PHE A 161 -13.79 -2.03 -7.60
CA PHE A 161 -13.28 -0.70 -7.34
C PHE A 161 -13.38 0.17 -8.59
N GLY A 162 -13.71 1.43 -8.41
CA GLY A 162 -13.74 2.44 -9.47
C GLY A 162 -13.24 3.78 -8.94
N ALA A 163 -13.49 4.87 -9.68
CA ALA A 163 -12.86 6.17 -9.42
C ALA A 163 -11.33 6.05 -9.28
N ALA A 164 -10.71 5.18 -10.10
CA ALA A 164 -9.29 4.94 -10.02
C ALA A 164 -8.52 6.20 -10.42
N GLN A 165 -7.60 6.62 -9.56
CA GLN A 165 -6.65 7.71 -9.81
C GLN A 165 -5.26 7.12 -9.91
N VAL A 166 -4.60 7.33 -11.02
CA VAL A 166 -3.24 6.81 -11.27
C VAL A 166 -2.27 7.97 -11.31
N MET A 167 -1.31 7.99 -10.39
CA MET A 167 -0.25 8.99 -10.34
C MET A 167 1.10 8.34 -10.65
N PRO A 168 1.75 8.73 -11.77
CA PRO A 168 3.11 8.31 -12.06
C PRO A 168 4.12 8.98 -11.14
N ILE A 169 5.15 8.24 -10.74
CA ILE A 169 6.28 8.74 -9.95
C ILE A 169 7.52 8.72 -10.84
N HIS A 170 8.00 9.89 -11.18
CA HIS A 170 9.17 10.08 -12.02
C HIS A 170 10.40 10.41 -11.19
N PRO A 171 11.57 9.82 -11.45
CA PRO A 171 12.80 10.22 -10.79
C PRO A 171 13.17 11.66 -11.20
N ARG A 172 13.00 12.00 -12.48
CA ARG A 172 13.17 13.33 -13.08
C ARG A 172 12.05 13.59 -14.10
N ALA A 173 11.80 14.86 -14.42
CA ALA A 173 10.70 15.24 -15.31
C ALA A 173 10.84 14.66 -16.75
N ASP A 174 12.06 14.46 -17.20
CA ASP A 174 12.44 13.95 -18.52
C ASP A 174 12.68 12.42 -18.55
N GLN A 175 12.52 11.73 -17.42
CA GLN A 175 12.74 10.29 -17.32
C GLN A 175 11.42 9.53 -17.15
N PRO A 176 11.35 8.28 -17.63
CA PRO A 176 10.17 7.43 -17.43
C PRO A 176 9.83 7.23 -15.95
N ALA A 177 8.55 7.04 -15.68
CA ALA A 177 8.08 6.73 -14.33
C ALA A 177 8.70 5.41 -13.82
N ILE A 178 9.20 5.43 -12.58
CA ILE A 178 9.77 4.26 -11.91
C ILE A 178 8.75 3.53 -11.02
N ARG A 179 7.69 4.23 -10.61
CA ARG A 179 6.56 3.68 -9.86
C ARG A 179 5.27 4.35 -10.32
N VAL A 180 4.17 3.68 -10.01
CA VAL A 180 2.84 4.26 -10.05
C VAL A 180 2.17 4.09 -8.69
N ILE A 181 1.45 5.11 -8.25
CA ILE A 181 0.49 4.98 -7.14
C ILE A 181 -0.90 4.97 -7.78
N LEU A 182 -1.67 3.95 -7.44
CA LEU A 182 -3.06 3.85 -7.83
C LEU A 182 -3.91 3.96 -6.56
N ARG A 183 -4.91 4.85 -6.57
CA ARG A 183 -5.94 4.95 -5.53
C ARG A 183 -7.30 4.67 -6.15
N ALA A 184 -8.18 3.96 -5.44
CA ALA A 184 -9.50 3.61 -5.95
C ALA A 184 -10.52 3.53 -4.80
N VAL A 185 -11.81 3.53 -5.14
CA VAL A 185 -12.93 3.51 -4.17
C VAL A 185 -13.77 2.27 -4.37
N ARG A 186 -14.02 1.51 -3.30
CA ARG A 186 -14.85 0.29 -3.35
C ARG A 186 -16.27 0.61 -3.77
N GLY A 187 -16.75 -0.13 -4.78
CA GLY A 187 -18.12 -0.04 -5.31
C GLY A 187 -18.41 1.24 -6.11
N SER A 188 -17.40 2.09 -6.36
CA SER A 188 -17.55 3.22 -7.28
C SER A 188 -17.65 2.73 -8.72
N ARG A 189 -18.41 3.46 -9.55
CA ARG A 189 -18.48 3.31 -11.01
C ARG A 189 -17.94 4.53 -11.75
N ALA A 190 -17.36 5.48 -11.02
CA ALA A 190 -16.76 6.65 -11.63
C ALA A 190 -15.53 6.26 -12.47
N PRO A 191 -15.25 7.02 -13.55
CA PRO A 191 -14.17 6.69 -14.47
C PRO A 191 -12.78 6.81 -13.83
N LEU A 192 -11.80 6.25 -14.52
CA LEU A 192 -10.37 6.40 -14.20
C LEU A 192 -9.90 7.81 -14.56
N SER A 193 -8.99 8.34 -13.74
CA SER A 193 -8.28 9.59 -13.98
C SER A 193 -6.76 9.37 -13.92
N LEU A 194 -6.04 9.94 -14.88
CA LEU A 194 -4.59 10.05 -14.80
C LEU A 194 -4.25 11.37 -14.11
N MET A 195 -3.52 11.28 -13.02
CA MET A 195 -3.13 12.42 -12.21
C MET A 195 -1.82 13.02 -12.73
N PRO A 196 -1.56 14.31 -12.49
CA PRO A 196 -0.24 14.90 -12.71
C PRO A 196 0.84 14.09 -12.00
N PRO A 197 2.04 13.93 -12.60
CA PRO A 197 3.09 13.10 -12.02
C PRO A 197 3.69 13.74 -10.77
N LEU A 198 4.18 12.90 -9.86
CA LEU A 198 5.14 13.34 -8.85
C LEU A 198 6.55 13.20 -9.43
N VAL A 199 7.27 14.30 -9.54
CA VAL A 199 8.69 14.32 -9.89
C VAL A 199 9.51 14.37 -8.61
N LEU A 200 10.44 13.40 -8.45
CA LEU A 200 11.22 13.29 -7.21
C LEU A 200 12.34 14.31 -7.12
N HIS A 201 13.12 14.46 -8.19
CA HIS A 201 14.29 15.34 -8.21
C HIS A 201 14.07 16.51 -9.17
N GLY A 202 14.49 17.69 -8.73
CA GLY A 202 14.56 18.89 -9.56
C GLY A 202 15.82 18.93 -10.42
N SER A 203 16.36 20.13 -10.63
CA SER A 203 17.69 20.30 -11.22
C SER A 203 18.74 19.78 -10.23
N GLY A 204 19.62 18.90 -10.67
CA GLY A 204 20.63 18.26 -9.81
C GLY A 204 20.09 17.06 -9.03
N GLU A 205 20.59 16.81 -7.81
CA GLU A 205 20.25 15.65 -6.99
C GLU A 205 19.26 15.94 -5.86
N THR A 206 18.85 17.18 -5.70
CA THR A 206 17.93 17.59 -4.65
C THR A 206 16.50 17.14 -4.96
N PHE A 207 15.80 16.65 -3.93
CA PHE A 207 14.38 16.38 -4.05
C PHE A 207 13.58 17.66 -4.27
N THR A 208 12.48 17.55 -5.03
CA THR A 208 11.52 18.64 -5.15
C THR A 208 10.84 18.93 -3.80
N GLU A 209 10.37 20.16 -3.61
CA GLU A 209 9.67 20.55 -2.37
C GLU A 209 8.47 19.62 -2.10
N ARG A 210 7.70 19.28 -3.15
CA ARG A 210 6.57 18.35 -3.04
C ARG A 210 7.03 16.96 -2.63
N ALA A 211 8.11 16.43 -3.20
CA ALA A 211 8.66 15.13 -2.81
C ALA A 211 9.14 15.13 -1.35
N ILE A 212 9.78 16.22 -0.90
CA ILE A 212 10.20 16.43 0.49
C ILE A 212 8.98 16.46 1.42
N ALA A 213 7.94 17.20 1.09
CA ALA A 213 6.72 17.29 1.90
C ALA A 213 6.06 15.92 2.06
N ILE A 214 5.90 15.17 0.96
CA ILE A 214 5.31 13.82 0.94
C ILE A 214 6.16 12.83 1.73
N THR A 215 7.48 12.80 1.53
CA THR A 215 8.36 11.84 2.20
C THR A 215 8.50 12.11 3.70
N ASN A 216 8.32 13.35 4.12
CA ASN A 216 8.27 13.75 5.54
C ASN A 216 6.86 13.67 6.16
N GLY A 217 5.87 13.16 5.43
CA GLY A 217 4.51 12.98 5.93
C GLY A 217 3.76 14.28 6.22
N ARG A 218 4.08 15.37 5.51
CA ARG A 218 3.47 16.69 5.72
C ARG A 218 2.21 16.92 4.89
N THR A 219 2.00 16.11 3.84
CA THR A 219 0.85 16.24 2.94
C THR A 219 0.52 14.90 2.30
N SER A 220 -0.72 14.76 1.86
CA SER A 220 -1.16 13.64 1.02
C SER A 220 -0.61 13.76 -0.41
N LEU A 221 -0.65 12.63 -1.13
CA LEU A 221 -0.17 12.57 -2.52
C LEU A 221 -1.21 13.12 -3.50
N PHE A 222 -2.49 13.09 -3.12
CA PHE A 222 -3.63 13.46 -3.98
C PHE A 222 -4.28 14.79 -3.58
N ASP A 223 -3.62 15.56 -2.70
CA ASP A 223 -4.03 16.91 -2.27
C ASP A 223 -5.42 16.93 -1.58
N ASP A 224 -5.72 15.92 -0.75
CA ASP A 224 -6.97 15.75 0.00
C ASP A 224 -6.77 15.28 1.46
#